data_c1749bce2d6467c431ad0d33d8bf32f3
#
_entry.id   c1749bce2d6467c431ad0d33d8bf32f3
#
_cell.length_a   1.000
_cell.length_b   1.000
_cell.length_c   1.000
_cell.angle_alpha   90.00
_cell.angle_beta   90.00
_cell.angle_gamma   90.00
#
_symmetry.space_group_name_H-M   'P 1'
#
loop_
_entity.id
_entity.type
_entity.pdbx_description
1 polymer ?
#
loop_
_entity_poly.entity_id
_entity_poly.type
_entity_poly.pdbx_seq_one_letter_code
_entity_poly.pdbx_strand_id
1 'polypeptide(L)'
;MTINFKAPDIKELKPRILVLGIGGAGGNAINGMIESGLQGVEFIAVNTDAQDLRLSHAQTKIQMGLNLTKGLGAGAKLDIGEAAADESLNEIVNVLQGSNMVFITAGMGHC
;
A
#
# COMPACT_ATOMS: atom_id res chain seq x y z
N MET A 1 3.35 -28.92 -38.26
CA MET A 1 2.62 -27.82 -37.79
C MET A 1 3.10 -27.34 -36.48
N THR A 2 3.22 -26.12 -36.37
CA THR A 2 3.78 -25.57 -35.19
C THR A 2 2.71 -25.07 -34.33
N ILE A 3 2.74 -25.45 -33.13
CA ILE A 3 1.83 -24.90 -32.20
C ILE A 3 2.45 -23.74 -31.58
N ASN A 4 1.84 -22.67 -31.80
CA ASN A 4 2.38 -21.47 -31.29
C ASN A 4 1.90 -21.19 -29.95
N PHE A 5 2.34 -21.96 -29.02
CA PHE A 5 2.08 -21.61 -27.71
C PHE A 5 2.94 -20.50 -27.40
N LYS A 6 2.38 -19.50 -27.03
CA LYS A 6 3.10 -18.38 -26.66
C LYS A 6 3.62 -18.54 -25.32
N ALA A 7 4.56 -19.37 -25.21
CA ALA A 7 5.24 -19.51 -23.96
C ALA A 7 5.64 -18.19 -23.35
N PRO A 8 5.89 -17.19 -24.14
CA PRO A 8 6.27 -15.93 -23.52
C PRO A 8 5.27 -15.41 -22.55
N ASP A 9 4.13 -15.94 -22.61
CA ASP A 9 3.14 -15.48 -21.69
C ASP A 9 3.45 -15.81 -20.27
N ILE A 10 4.49 -16.53 -20.03
CA ILE A 10 4.91 -16.76 -18.67
C ILE A 10 5.12 -15.45 -17.94
N LYS A 11 5.62 -14.44 -18.64
CA LYS A 11 5.77 -13.16 -18.00
C LYS A 11 4.47 -12.60 -17.53
N GLU A 12 3.43 -12.85 -18.26
CA GLU A 12 2.12 -12.35 -17.91
C GLU A 12 1.50 -13.12 -16.80
N LEU A 13 2.00 -14.32 -16.57
CA LEU A 13 1.50 -15.13 -15.49
C LEU A 13 2.19 -14.83 -14.18
N LYS A 14 3.20 -14.00 -14.21
CA LYS A 14 3.92 -13.66 -13.02
C LYS A 14 3.00 -12.88 -12.09
N PRO A 15 2.81 -13.32 -10.86
CA PRO A 15 1.88 -12.64 -9.99
C PRO A 15 2.41 -11.27 -9.59
N ARG A 16 1.50 -10.36 -9.44
CA ARG A 16 1.83 -9.04 -8.95
C ARG A 16 1.49 -8.99 -7.47
N ILE A 17 2.51 -8.87 -6.66
CA ILE A 17 2.38 -8.90 -5.21
C ILE A 17 2.73 -7.54 -4.65
N LEU A 18 1.85 -7.03 -3.82
CA LEU A 18 2.04 -5.72 -3.19
C LEU A 18 2.20 -5.89 -1.70
N VAL A 19 3.03 -5.04 -1.12
CA VAL A 19 3.18 -4.95 0.32
C VAL A 19 2.85 -3.53 0.73
N LEU A 20 1.82 -3.39 1.53
CA LEU A 20 1.31 -2.09 1.94
C LEU A 20 1.72 -1.85 3.37
N GLY A 21 2.49 -0.81 3.61
CA GLY A 21 2.90 -0.44 4.95
C GLY A 21 2.17 0.80 5.40
N ILE A 22 1.37 0.67 6.45
CA ILE A 22 0.51 1.74 6.92
C ILE A 22 1.04 2.30 8.21
N GLY A 23 1.15 3.62 8.26
CA GLY A 23 1.62 4.33 9.44
C GLY A 23 3.12 4.21 9.60
N GLY A 24 3.60 4.72 10.73
CA GLY A 24 5.05 4.73 10.98
C GLY A 24 5.62 3.34 11.12
N ALA A 25 4.95 2.48 11.89
CA ALA A 25 5.44 1.13 12.09
C ALA A 25 5.41 0.33 10.79
N GLY A 26 4.33 0.49 10.01
CA GLY A 26 4.26 -0.19 8.72
C GLY A 26 5.32 0.28 7.77
N GLY A 27 5.59 1.59 7.77
CA GLY A 27 6.65 2.14 6.94
C GLY A 27 8.00 1.61 7.32
N ASN A 28 8.28 1.51 8.62
CA ASN A 28 9.54 0.94 9.07
C ASN A 28 9.68 -0.51 8.68
N ALA A 29 8.59 -1.25 8.75
CA ALA A 29 8.62 -2.66 8.37
C ALA A 29 8.99 -2.82 6.90
N ILE A 30 8.36 -2.04 6.02
CA ILE A 30 8.68 -2.20 4.61
C ILE A 30 10.07 -1.69 4.28
N ASN A 31 10.54 -0.65 4.99
CA ASN A 31 11.92 -0.24 4.79
C ASN A 31 12.89 -1.36 5.12
N GLY A 32 12.61 -2.08 6.20
CA GLY A 32 13.44 -3.23 6.55
C GLY A 32 13.41 -4.31 5.49
N MET A 33 12.24 -4.57 4.92
CA MET A 33 12.14 -5.55 3.85
C MET A 33 12.93 -5.13 2.63
N ILE A 34 12.85 -3.85 2.28
CA ILE A 34 13.58 -3.34 1.13
C ILE A 34 15.08 -3.44 1.37
N GLU A 35 15.51 -3.08 2.57
CA GLU A 35 16.93 -3.13 2.90
C GLU A 35 17.46 -4.55 2.93
N SER A 36 16.61 -5.50 3.22
CA SER A 36 17.02 -6.90 3.22
C SER A 36 17.14 -7.48 1.82
N GLY A 37 16.75 -6.72 0.82
CA GLY A 37 16.87 -7.18 -0.55
C GLY A 37 15.70 -7.98 -1.07
N LEU A 38 14.57 -7.89 -0.40
CA LEU A 38 13.39 -8.60 -0.85
C LEU A 38 12.97 -8.08 -2.22
N GLN A 39 12.84 -8.98 -3.16
CA GLN A 39 12.47 -8.62 -4.53
C GLN A 39 11.22 -9.36 -4.95
N GLY A 40 10.69 -8.95 -6.08
CA GLY A 40 9.50 -9.60 -6.61
C GLY A 40 8.21 -9.04 -6.07
N VAL A 41 8.27 -8.00 -5.26
CA VAL A 41 7.07 -7.36 -4.74
C VAL A 41 7.19 -5.85 -4.92
N GLU A 42 6.05 -5.18 -4.88
CA GLU A 42 6.02 -3.73 -4.92
C GLU A 42 5.67 -3.22 -3.54
N PHE A 43 6.34 -2.18 -3.12
CA PHE A 43 6.13 -1.63 -1.78
C PHE A 43 5.37 -0.33 -1.87
N ILE A 44 4.37 -0.19 -1.02
CA ILE A 44 3.54 1.00 -0.97
C ILE A 44 3.49 1.49 0.46
N ALA A 45 3.90 2.73 0.69
CA ALA A 45 3.84 3.32 2.02
C ALA A 45 2.65 4.25 2.10
N VAL A 46 1.86 4.09 3.13
CA VAL A 46 0.66 4.90 3.36
C VAL A 46 0.78 5.53 4.74
N ASN A 47 0.67 6.85 4.80
CA ASN A 47 0.81 7.54 6.06
C ASN A 47 0.14 8.90 5.96
N THR A 48 -0.19 9.48 7.10
CA THR A 48 -0.64 10.86 7.14
C THR A 48 0.53 11.83 7.22
N ASP A 49 1.67 11.35 7.71
CA ASP A 49 2.83 12.18 7.94
C ASP A 49 3.72 12.22 6.69
N ALA A 50 3.79 13.39 6.08
CA ALA A 50 4.59 13.54 4.88
C ALA A 50 6.06 13.30 5.14
N GLN A 51 6.52 13.60 6.35
CA GLN A 51 7.92 13.42 6.66
C GLN A 51 8.29 11.95 6.73
N ASP A 52 7.43 11.15 7.33
CA ASP A 52 7.64 9.71 7.35
C ASP A 52 7.67 9.16 5.93
N LEU A 53 6.81 9.68 5.06
CA LEU A 53 6.79 9.22 3.69
C LEU A 53 8.07 9.57 2.96
N ARG A 54 8.64 10.73 3.28
CA ARG A 54 9.90 11.11 2.64
C ARG A 54 11.04 10.17 3.03
N LEU A 55 10.96 9.61 4.21
CA LEU A 55 11.99 8.68 4.67
C LEU A 55 11.75 7.27 4.19
N SER A 56 10.63 7.02 3.56
CA SER A 56 10.31 5.69 3.09
C SER A 56 11.08 5.36 1.82
N HIS A 57 11.50 4.11 1.71
CA HIS A 57 12.14 3.62 0.50
C HIS A 57 11.13 3.03 -0.48
N ALA A 58 9.86 3.11 -0.18
CA ALA A 58 8.84 2.51 -1.03
C ALA A 58 8.76 3.20 -2.39
N GLN A 59 8.45 2.42 -3.40
CA GLN A 59 8.29 2.95 -4.74
C GLN A 59 7.08 3.86 -4.85
N THR A 60 6.02 3.52 -4.14
CA THR A 60 4.78 4.26 -4.18
C THR A 60 4.47 4.76 -2.78
N LYS A 61 4.09 6.01 -2.68
CA LYS A 61 3.79 6.62 -1.39
C LYS A 61 2.45 7.30 -1.50
N ILE A 62 1.58 7.04 -0.53
CA ILE A 62 0.25 7.64 -0.50
C ILE A 62 0.09 8.36 0.81
N GLN A 63 -0.21 9.65 0.75
CA GLN A 63 -0.46 10.41 1.96
C GLN A 63 -1.94 10.47 2.21
N MET A 64 -2.36 9.97 3.36
CA MET A 64 -3.76 10.03 3.74
C MET A 64 -4.06 11.39 4.33
N GLY A 65 -5.31 11.81 4.17
CA GLY A 65 -5.73 13.05 4.77
C GLY A 65 -5.88 12.92 6.27
N LEU A 66 -5.56 13.99 6.97
CA LEU A 66 -5.72 14.00 8.41
C LEU A 66 -7.15 13.83 8.82
N ASN A 67 -8.07 14.30 8.00
CA ASN A 67 -9.48 14.20 8.34
C ASN A 67 -9.93 12.76 8.42
N LEU A 68 -9.37 11.91 7.57
CA LEU A 68 -9.70 10.51 7.62
C LEU A 68 -9.30 9.91 8.95
N THR A 69 -8.06 10.15 9.38
CA THR A 69 -7.61 9.57 10.63
C THR A 69 -8.36 10.14 11.82
N LYS A 70 -8.67 11.42 11.79
CA LYS A 70 -9.44 12.00 12.87
C LYS A 70 -10.83 11.39 12.93
N GLY A 71 -11.44 11.19 11.78
CA GLY A 71 -12.74 10.57 11.74
C GLY A 71 -12.72 9.18 12.31
N LEU A 72 -11.72 8.41 11.96
CA LEU A 72 -11.59 7.06 12.47
C LEU A 72 -11.29 7.06 13.95
N GLY A 73 -10.44 7.99 14.38
CA GLY A 73 -10.10 8.08 15.79
C GLY A 73 -11.25 8.49 16.65
N ALA A 74 -12.07 9.40 16.16
CA ALA A 74 -13.21 9.86 16.93
C ALA A 74 -14.34 8.84 16.94
N GLY A 75 -14.39 7.99 15.93
CA GLY A 75 -15.41 6.96 15.88
C GLY A 75 -16.80 7.47 15.62
N ALA A 76 -17.01 8.76 15.70
CA ALA A 76 -18.34 9.30 15.56
C ALA A 76 -18.48 10.27 14.41
N LYS A 77 -17.40 10.52 13.71
CA LYS A 77 -17.44 11.50 12.64
C LYS A 77 -17.40 10.82 11.29
N LEU A 78 -18.34 9.93 11.11
CA LEU A 78 -18.36 9.14 9.90
C LEU A 78 -18.50 9.99 8.65
N ASP A 79 -19.29 11.06 8.75
CA ASP A 79 -19.51 11.88 7.56
C ASP A 79 -18.22 12.51 7.08
N ILE A 80 -17.49 13.08 8.00
CA ILE A 80 -16.22 13.72 7.65
C ILE A 80 -15.24 12.68 7.22
N GLY A 81 -15.25 11.55 7.90
CA GLY A 81 -14.37 10.46 7.55
C GLY A 81 -14.63 9.94 6.16
N GLU A 82 -15.90 9.88 5.79
CA GLU A 82 -16.24 9.38 4.47
C GLU A 82 -15.71 10.29 3.38
N ALA A 83 -15.85 11.58 3.55
CA ALA A 83 -15.39 12.52 2.54
C ALA A 83 -13.87 12.44 2.36
N ALA A 84 -13.14 12.37 3.47
CA ALA A 84 -11.69 12.27 3.38
C ALA A 84 -11.27 10.90 2.92
N ALA A 85 -12.01 9.88 3.32
CA ALA A 85 -11.69 8.52 2.95
C ALA A 85 -11.83 8.29 1.46
N ASP A 86 -12.79 8.96 0.83
CA ASP A 86 -13.00 8.74 -0.59
C ASP A 86 -11.76 9.03 -1.40
N GLU A 87 -11.08 10.12 -1.08
CA GLU A 87 -9.86 10.46 -1.79
C GLU A 87 -8.75 9.45 -1.54
N SER A 88 -8.49 9.19 -0.27
CA SER A 88 -7.39 8.30 0.08
C SER A 88 -7.68 6.87 -0.34
N LEU A 89 -8.91 6.43 -0.15
CA LEU A 89 -9.26 5.07 -0.53
C LEU A 89 -9.20 4.89 -2.03
N ASN A 90 -9.60 5.90 -2.79
CA ASN A 90 -9.51 5.79 -4.24
C ASN A 90 -8.07 5.64 -4.71
N GLU A 91 -7.15 6.38 -4.09
CA GLU A 91 -5.76 6.21 -4.42
C GLU A 91 -5.27 4.81 -4.11
N ILE A 92 -5.64 4.32 -2.93
CA ILE A 92 -5.24 2.98 -2.54
C ILE A 92 -5.83 1.94 -3.48
N VAL A 93 -7.11 2.07 -3.78
CA VAL A 93 -7.77 1.12 -4.66
C VAL A 93 -7.11 1.14 -6.04
N ASN A 94 -6.79 2.33 -6.54
CA ASN A 94 -6.15 2.41 -7.84
C ASN A 94 -4.80 1.71 -7.86
N VAL A 95 -4.04 1.86 -6.78
CA VAL A 95 -2.73 1.21 -6.72
C VAL A 95 -2.88 -0.30 -6.61
N LEU A 96 -3.92 -0.76 -5.92
CA LEU A 96 -4.12 -2.19 -5.71
C LEU A 96 -4.70 -2.90 -6.91
N GLN A 97 -5.21 -2.16 -7.87
CA GLN A 97 -5.83 -2.79 -9.02
C GLN A 97 -4.83 -3.59 -9.83
N GLY A 98 -5.24 -4.75 -10.24
CA GLY A 98 -4.38 -5.61 -11.03
C GLY A 98 -3.42 -6.44 -10.19
N SER A 99 -3.46 -6.29 -8.87
CA SER A 99 -2.62 -7.11 -8.02
C SER A 99 -3.26 -8.47 -7.78
N ASN A 100 -2.42 -9.46 -7.56
CA ASN A 100 -2.89 -10.80 -7.26
C ASN A 100 -2.90 -11.07 -5.77
N MET A 101 -2.04 -10.38 -5.02
CA MET A 101 -1.96 -10.58 -3.60
C MET A 101 -1.48 -9.30 -2.96
N VAL A 102 -2.04 -8.97 -1.81
CA VAL A 102 -1.66 -7.79 -1.07
C VAL A 102 -1.39 -8.19 0.37
N PHE A 103 -0.20 -7.87 0.85
CA PHE A 103 0.13 -8.02 2.25
C PHE A 103 0.06 -6.66 2.90
N ILE A 104 -0.52 -6.61 4.07
CA ILE A 104 -0.66 -5.34 4.79
C ILE A 104 0.07 -5.44 6.10
N THR A 105 0.93 -4.50 6.37
CA THR A 105 1.60 -4.42 7.65
C THR A 105 1.29 -3.06 8.28
N ALA A 106 0.94 -3.07 9.55
CA ALA A 106 0.58 -1.87 10.26
C ALA A 106 0.92 -2.06 11.73
N GLY A 107 1.14 -0.96 12.40
CA GLY A 107 1.39 -1.03 13.83
C GLY A 107 0.12 -1.36 14.56
N MET A 108 0.20 -2.30 15.45
CA MET A 108 -0.96 -2.75 16.18
C MET A 108 -0.88 -2.44 17.66
N GLY A 109 0.14 -1.75 18.06
CA GLY A 109 0.44 -1.67 19.46
C GLY A 109 -0.53 -0.87 20.28
N HIS A 110 -1.29 -0.03 19.67
CA HIS A 110 -2.14 0.85 20.43
C HIS A 110 -3.52 0.89 19.89
N CYS A 111 -4.04 -0.21 19.65
CA CYS A 111 -5.41 -0.26 19.18
C CYS A 111 -6.38 0.19 20.23
#